data_b9df8a99cb8ee01f4d9955e461a57479
#
_entry.id   b9df8a99cb8ee01f4d9955e461a57479
#
_cell.length_a   1.000
_cell.length_b   1.000
_cell.length_c   1.000
_cell.angle_alpha   90.00
_cell.angle_beta   90.00
_cell.angle_gamma   90.00
#
_symmetry.space_group_name_H-M   'P 1'
#
loop_
_entity.id
_entity.type
_entity.pdbx_description
1 polymer ?
#
loop_
_entity_poly.entity_id
_entity_poly.type
_entity_poly.pdbx_seq_one_letter_code
_entity_poly.pdbx_strand_id
1 'polypeptide(L)'
;MKFKPNPLLYGADKDFYSSFKLTVTMRAPVDHTALTRAVTMAMNRYPYFCVTPKKDGNSIILASNPRPVPVFDSDRLAVLGGEECNGHLLFFACEENQIFLNASHYIADGMGIDPLLKTVLYLYISEIYGRDGLQTERIRMPDESVAEAEYAYPFPDKPFETENIQPPRNIPDSAYGLDPDKFDGDGLYAYHLHISQRHMMSMASPVDGSPVSFLIVMLYRALCSLDASLELPVVAHVQHQYRQTLKAPFSHHSLVKYIPVFLPPRAKSRDIEQQNTVLRGQIIIGSDLPENLRAINRIIGVLPQNAEASLADKKAAMRQHIARSIEGKTFGISYVGKMDWCGLDRYVEDIHVYIGENHTKNMLLIEVMTIGENFTINLMQSGRGRTYVDAFTEQLRLADIPVALVGEERYALCDTIIPN
;
A
#
# COMPACT_ATOMS: atom_id res chain seq x y z
N MET A 1 18.33 -5.19 20.74
CA MET A 1 18.78 -4.51 19.52
C MET A 1 17.96 -3.22 19.38
N LYS A 2 18.52 -2.15 18.83
CA LYS A 2 17.81 -0.89 18.54
C LYS A 2 17.88 -0.66 17.03
N PHE A 3 16.74 -0.33 16.42
CA PHE A 3 16.66 0.01 14.99
C PHE A 3 16.26 1.47 14.82
N LYS A 4 16.83 2.14 13.81
CA LYS A 4 16.42 3.48 13.41
C LYS A 4 15.09 3.37 12.66
N PRO A 5 14.02 4.08 13.07
CA PRO A 5 12.73 3.99 12.41
C PRO A 5 12.74 4.69 11.05
N ASN A 6 11.81 4.28 10.17
CA ASN A 6 11.48 5.09 9.01
C ASN A 6 11.03 6.48 9.48
N PRO A 7 11.46 7.58 8.84
CA PRO A 7 11.05 8.94 9.20
C PRO A 7 9.53 9.11 9.29
N LEU A 8 8.77 8.44 8.44
CA LEU A 8 7.31 8.49 8.42
C LEU A 8 6.67 8.09 9.75
N LEU A 9 7.35 7.26 10.58
CA LEU A 9 6.83 6.86 11.90
C LEU A 9 6.55 8.06 12.82
N TYR A 10 7.29 9.17 12.66
CA TYR A 10 7.02 10.40 13.43
C TYR A 10 5.65 11.01 13.11
N GLY A 11 5.05 10.64 11.97
CA GLY A 11 3.70 11.07 11.60
C GLY A 11 2.58 10.27 12.27
N ALA A 12 2.89 9.15 12.94
CA ALA A 12 1.88 8.31 13.55
C ALA A 12 1.02 9.09 14.56
N ASP A 13 -0.30 9.01 14.37
CA ASP A 13 -1.32 9.63 15.23
C ASP A 13 -2.64 8.87 15.06
N LYS A 14 -3.49 8.94 16.09
CA LYS A 14 -4.86 8.40 16.05
C LYS A 14 -5.74 9.03 14.95
N ASP A 15 -5.41 10.25 14.55
CA ASP A 15 -6.12 10.99 13.51
C ASP A 15 -5.53 10.80 12.11
N PHE A 16 -4.51 9.92 11.97
CA PHE A 16 -3.89 9.57 10.70
C PHE A 16 -3.89 8.07 10.49
N TYR A 17 -4.60 7.57 9.47
CA TYR A 17 -4.51 6.17 9.07
C TYR A 17 -3.09 5.85 8.61
N SER A 18 -2.38 5.17 9.45
CA SER A 18 -0.98 4.82 9.27
C SER A 18 -0.78 3.31 9.24
N SER A 19 -1.87 2.58 9.13
CA SER A 19 -1.90 1.13 9.05
C SER A 19 -2.51 0.66 7.73
N PHE A 20 -2.23 -0.58 7.40
CA PHE A 20 -2.94 -1.33 6.39
C PHE A 20 -3.43 -2.66 6.99
N LYS A 21 -4.53 -3.15 6.45
CA LYS A 21 -5.02 -4.50 6.70
C LYS A 21 -4.86 -5.30 5.41
N LEU A 22 -4.24 -6.46 5.50
CA LEU A 22 -4.13 -7.41 4.41
C LEU A 22 -4.97 -8.63 4.79
N THR A 23 -5.94 -8.98 3.96
CA THR A 23 -6.82 -10.13 4.13
C THR A 23 -6.49 -11.19 3.09
N VAL A 24 -6.20 -12.40 3.55
CA VAL A 24 -6.02 -13.58 2.70
C VAL A 24 -7.20 -14.50 2.93
N THR A 25 -8.03 -14.71 1.92
CA THR A 25 -9.14 -15.66 1.96
C THR A 25 -8.63 -17.03 1.55
N MET A 26 -8.65 -17.96 2.48
CA MET A 26 -8.25 -19.37 2.24
C MET A 26 -9.41 -20.14 1.62
N ARG A 27 -9.10 -21.24 0.90
CA ARG A 27 -10.13 -22.13 0.34
C ARG A 27 -10.84 -23.01 1.37
N ALA A 28 -10.37 -23.02 2.61
CA ALA A 28 -10.94 -23.79 3.71
C ALA A 28 -10.83 -23.00 5.02
N PRO A 29 -11.65 -23.33 6.03
CA PRO A 29 -11.58 -22.67 7.35
C PRO A 29 -10.17 -22.68 7.94
N VAL A 30 -9.81 -21.58 8.61
CA VAL A 30 -8.48 -21.39 9.21
C VAL A 30 -8.44 -21.99 10.62
N ASP A 31 -7.46 -22.86 10.88
CA ASP A 31 -7.16 -23.33 12.23
C ASP A 31 -6.32 -22.27 12.96
N HIS A 32 -6.93 -21.60 13.94
CA HIS A 32 -6.29 -20.54 14.74
C HIS A 32 -5.04 -21.06 15.47
N THR A 33 -5.04 -22.31 15.95
CA THR A 33 -3.90 -22.86 16.70
C THR A 33 -2.72 -23.10 15.78
N ALA A 34 -2.96 -23.63 14.58
CA ALA A 34 -1.92 -23.80 13.56
C ALA A 34 -1.39 -22.45 13.07
N LEU A 35 -2.26 -21.46 12.85
CA LEU A 35 -1.84 -20.10 12.47
C LEU A 35 -0.97 -19.46 13.57
N THR A 36 -1.33 -19.63 14.84
CA THR A 36 -0.54 -19.11 15.97
C THR A 36 0.86 -19.73 16.00
N ARG A 37 0.98 -21.03 15.73
CA ARG A 37 2.30 -21.70 15.61
C ARG A 37 3.08 -21.17 14.42
N ALA A 38 2.44 -21.05 13.26
CA ALA A 38 3.07 -20.53 12.04
C ALA A 38 3.61 -19.11 12.23
N VAL A 39 2.81 -18.21 12.83
CA VAL A 39 3.24 -16.84 13.15
C VAL A 39 4.40 -16.87 14.13
N THR A 40 4.30 -17.63 15.22
CA THR A 40 5.38 -17.72 16.22
C THR A 40 6.70 -18.18 15.61
N MET A 41 6.65 -19.19 14.74
CA MET A 41 7.83 -19.70 14.03
C MET A 41 8.36 -18.67 13.02
N ALA A 42 7.49 -18.05 12.24
CA ALA A 42 7.88 -17.05 11.26
C ALA A 42 8.57 -15.85 11.92
N MET A 43 8.06 -15.36 13.06
CA MET A 43 8.61 -14.19 13.73
C MET A 43 10.07 -14.37 14.20
N ASN A 44 10.56 -15.61 14.37
CA ASN A 44 11.98 -15.86 14.64
C ASN A 44 12.87 -15.41 13.48
N ARG A 45 12.36 -15.44 12.25
CA ARG A 45 13.08 -15.02 11.03
C ARG A 45 13.03 -13.50 10.80
N TYR A 46 12.13 -12.80 11.48
CA TYR A 46 11.88 -11.36 11.26
C TYR A 46 12.04 -10.51 12.53
N PRO A 47 13.24 -10.52 13.18
CA PRO A 47 13.47 -9.78 14.44
C PRO A 47 13.28 -8.27 14.29
N TYR A 48 13.38 -7.73 13.08
CA TYR A 48 13.16 -6.32 12.78
C TYR A 48 11.66 -5.94 12.74
N PHE A 49 10.75 -6.92 12.76
CA PHE A 49 9.33 -6.71 13.03
C PHE A 49 8.96 -6.98 14.49
N CYS A 50 9.81 -7.68 15.25
CA CYS A 50 9.65 -7.88 16.69
C CYS A 50 10.14 -6.65 17.46
N VAL A 51 9.46 -5.52 17.28
CA VAL A 51 9.89 -4.21 17.81
C VAL A 51 8.74 -3.45 18.47
N THR A 52 9.12 -2.53 19.36
CA THR A 52 8.21 -1.56 19.97
C THR A 52 8.80 -0.15 19.87
N PRO A 53 8.01 0.88 19.54
CA PRO A 53 8.50 2.25 19.53
C PRO A 53 8.80 2.75 20.95
N LYS A 54 9.95 3.33 21.15
CA LYS A 54 10.37 3.94 22.43
C LYS A 54 10.96 5.32 22.20
N LYS A 55 10.77 6.19 23.18
CA LYS A 55 11.43 7.49 23.24
C LYS A 55 12.90 7.33 23.62
N ASP A 56 13.78 8.00 22.92
CA ASP A 56 15.22 8.08 23.20
C ASP A 56 15.65 9.55 23.05
N GLY A 57 15.63 10.30 24.16
CA GLY A 57 15.79 11.76 24.13
C GLY A 57 14.67 12.43 23.34
N ASN A 58 15.07 13.23 22.33
CA ASN A 58 14.17 13.89 21.37
C ASN A 58 13.91 13.06 20.10
N SER A 59 14.07 11.74 20.17
CA SER A 59 13.91 10.86 19.04
C SER A 59 13.09 9.61 19.40
N ILE A 60 12.63 8.92 18.38
CA ILE A 60 12.00 7.60 18.48
C ILE A 60 13.01 6.56 18.00
N ILE A 61 13.07 5.45 18.71
CA ILE A 61 13.77 4.23 18.29
C ILE A 61 12.78 3.07 18.27
N LEU A 62 13.06 2.08 17.45
CA LEU A 62 12.40 0.78 17.50
C LEU A 62 13.27 -0.17 18.34
N ALA A 63 12.83 -0.46 19.56
CA ALA A 63 13.52 -1.36 20.46
C ALA A 63 13.04 -2.80 20.26
N SER A 64 13.96 -3.78 20.37
CA SER A 64 13.58 -5.19 20.34
C SER A 64 12.51 -5.51 21.38
N ASN A 65 11.48 -6.23 20.98
CA ASN A 65 10.36 -6.64 21.79
C ASN A 65 10.27 -8.18 21.82
N PRO A 66 10.58 -8.83 22.96
CA PRO A 66 10.59 -10.29 23.08
C PRO A 66 9.18 -10.88 23.31
N ARG A 67 8.15 -10.05 23.53
CA ARG A 67 6.79 -10.54 23.71
C ARG A 67 6.30 -11.18 22.39
N PRO A 68 5.43 -12.19 22.43
CA PRO A 68 4.89 -12.77 21.19
C PRO A 68 4.06 -11.76 20.40
N VAL A 69 4.12 -11.83 19.07
CA VAL A 69 3.18 -11.13 18.20
C VAL A 69 1.81 -11.77 18.37
N PRO A 70 0.75 -10.99 18.67
CA PRO A 70 -0.57 -11.55 18.88
C PRO A 70 -1.16 -12.18 17.61
N VAL A 71 -1.94 -13.25 17.80
CA VAL A 71 -2.83 -13.84 16.82
C VAL A 71 -4.22 -13.91 17.44
N PHE A 72 -5.14 -13.08 16.95
CA PHE A 72 -6.51 -13.04 17.47
C PHE A 72 -7.40 -14.04 16.73
N ASP A 73 -8.47 -14.48 17.38
CA ASP A 73 -9.44 -15.44 16.85
C ASP A 73 -10.64 -14.81 16.12
N SER A 74 -10.55 -13.50 15.88
CA SER A 74 -11.56 -12.73 15.12
C SER A 74 -10.92 -11.51 14.50
N ASP A 75 -11.50 -11.01 13.38
CA ASP A 75 -11.14 -9.69 12.83
C ASP A 75 -11.51 -8.61 13.87
N ARG A 76 -10.55 -7.81 14.25
CA ARG A 76 -10.72 -6.77 15.25
C ARG A 76 -9.81 -5.58 15.03
N LEU A 77 -10.23 -4.46 15.56
CA LEU A 77 -9.39 -3.29 15.69
C LEU A 77 -8.59 -3.37 16.98
N ALA A 78 -7.28 -3.22 16.88
CA ALA A 78 -6.39 -3.11 18.03
C ALA A 78 -5.39 -1.98 17.79
N VAL A 79 -4.94 -1.32 18.85
CA VAL A 79 -4.00 -0.20 18.72
C VAL A 79 -2.58 -0.73 18.53
N LEU A 80 -2.02 -0.52 17.34
CA LEU A 80 -0.64 -0.89 17.01
C LEU A 80 0.35 -0.08 17.87
N GLY A 81 1.29 -0.78 18.52
CA GLY A 81 2.18 -0.20 19.53
C GLY A 81 1.56 -0.17 20.94
N GLY A 82 0.26 -0.49 21.08
CA GLY A 82 -0.46 -0.56 22.34
C GLY A 82 -0.30 -1.90 23.08
N GLU A 83 -0.90 -1.97 24.28
CA GLU A 83 -0.79 -3.15 25.13
C GLU A 83 -1.49 -4.38 24.53
N GLU A 84 -2.61 -4.19 23.85
CA GLU A 84 -3.36 -5.26 23.16
C GLU A 84 -2.48 -5.96 22.09
N CYS A 85 -1.60 -5.21 21.44
CA CYS A 85 -0.64 -5.74 20.48
C CYS A 85 0.68 -6.15 21.13
N ASN A 86 0.75 -6.31 22.46
CA ASN A 86 2.01 -6.53 23.18
C ASN A 86 3.09 -5.46 22.85
N GLY A 87 2.69 -4.25 22.43
CA GLY A 87 3.57 -3.19 21.99
C GLY A 87 4.14 -3.38 20.57
N HIS A 88 3.72 -4.40 19.83
CA HIS A 88 4.10 -4.60 18.43
C HIS A 88 3.34 -3.65 17.50
N LEU A 89 3.98 -3.33 16.37
CA LEU A 89 3.41 -2.52 15.29
C LEU A 89 2.71 -3.37 14.21
N LEU A 90 2.47 -4.62 14.51
CA LEU A 90 1.69 -5.56 13.69
C LEU A 90 1.06 -6.64 14.56
N PHE A 91 0.00 -7.27 14.06
CA PHE A 91 -0.59 -8.49 14.60
C PHE A 91 -1.26 -9.29 13.49
N PHE A 92 -1.53 -10.56 13.79
CA PHE A 92 -2.35 -11.42 12.93
C PHE A 92 -3.71 -11.71 13.59
N ALA A 93 -4.66 -12.06 12.76
CA ALA A 93 -5.95 -12.56 13.22
C ALA A 93 -6.48 -13.59 12.22
N CYS A 94 -7.47 -14.39 12.61
CA CYS A 94 -8.24 -15.19 11.66
C CYS A 94 -9.71 -15.27 12.10
N GLU A 95 -10.56 -15.35 11.09
CA GLU A 95 -12.00 -15.57 11.29
C GLU A 95 -12.52 -16.38 10.11
N GLU A 96 -13.29 -17.44 10.38
CA GLU A 96 -13.77 -18.37 9.34
C GLU A 96 -12.64 -18.89 8.45
N ASN A 97 -12.63 -18.51 7.17
CA ASN A 97 -11.59 -18.88 6.20
C ASN A 97 -10.62 -17.73 5.87
N GLN A 98 -10.59 -16.68 6.67
CA GLN A 98 -9.75 -15.50 6.42
C GLN A 98 -8.60 -15.40 7.42
N ILE A 99 -7.44 -15.02 6.91
CA ILE A 99 -6.26 -14.63 7.68
C ILE A 99 -6.05 -13.12 7.48
N PHE A 100 -5.94 -12.39 8.58
CA PHE A 100 -5.71 -10.94 8.59
C PHE A 100 -4.31 -10.64 9.09
N LEU A 101 -3.61 -9.76 8.37
CA LEU A 101 -2.38 -9.12 8.83
C LEU A 101 -2.64 -7.62 8.93
N ASN A 102 -2.66 -7.10 10.13
CA ASN A 102 -2.73 -5.68 10.42
C ASN A 102 -1.33 -5.16 10.77
N ALA A 103 -0.87 -4.15 10.09
CA ALA A 103 0.48 -3.60 10.32
C ALA A 103 0.53 -2.09 10.12
N SER A 104 1.37 -1.43 10.89
CA SER A 104 1.69 -0.02 10.66
C SER A 104 2.45 0.14 9.35
N HIS A 105 1.96 1.00 8.46
CA HIS A 105 2.61 1.27 7.17
C HIS A 105 3.97 1.98 7.32
N TYR A 106 4.27 2.44 8.53
CA TYR A 106 5.55 3.08 8.84
C TYR A 106 6.68 2.09 9.14
N ILE A 107 6.37 0.79 9.35
CA ILE A 107 7.42 -0.24 9.50
C ILE A 107 7.70 -0.97 8.19
N ALA A 108 6.71 -1.07 7.30
CA ALA A 108 6.85 -1.74 6.00
C ALA A 108 5.85 -1.19 4.98
N ASP A 109 6.19 -1.28 3.71
CA ASP A 109 5.24 -1.24 2.61
C ASP A 109 4.89 -2.67 2.15
N GLY A 110 4.07 -2.79 1.09
CA GLY A 110 3.64 -4.08 0.54
C GLY A 110 4.81 -5.01 0.20
N MET A 111 5.89 -4.49 -0.41
CA MET A 111 7.08 -5.29 -0.73
C MET A 111 7.91 -5.66 0.51
N GLY A 112 7.88 -4.82 1.54
CA GLY A 112 8.60 -5.08 2.79
C GLY A 112 7.91 -6.13 3.66
N ILE A 113 6.58 -6.22 3.63
CA ILE A 113 5.79 -7.16 4.44
C ILE A 113 5.53 -8.49 3.72
N ASP A 114 5.55 -8.53 2.38
CA ASP A 114 5.28 -9.71 1.57
C ASP A 114 6.10 -10.96 1.99
N PRO A 115 7.43 -10.87 2.25
CA PRO A 115 8.19 -12.02 2.70
C PRO A 115 7.67 -12.63 4.01
N LEU A 116 7.26 -11.79 4.99
CA LEU A 116 6.68 -12.27 6.24
C LEU A 116 5.36 -13.00 6.00
N LEU A 117 4.46 -12.41 5.21
CA LEU A 117 3.19 -13.04 4.87
C LEU A 117 3.40 -14.41 4.22
N LYS A 118 4.27 -14.49 3.23
CA LYS A 118 4.58 -15.75 2.53
C LYS A 118 5.16 -16.80 3.47
N THR A 119 6.04 -16.42 4.38
CA THR A 119 6.60 -17.36 5.38
C THR A 119 5.51 -17.88 6.31
N VAL A 120 4.61 -17.02 6.80
CA VAL A 120 3.48 -17.44 7.65
C VAL A 120 2.56 -18.38 6.89
N LEU A 121 2.15 -18.03 5.67
CA LEU A 121 1.29 -18.88 4.84
C LEU A 121 1.97 -20.22 4.51
N TYR A 122 3.26 -20.21 4.17
CA TYR A 122 4.01 -21.44 3.90
C TYR A 122 4.01 -22.38 5.12
N LEU A 123 4.32 -21.86 6.30
CA LEU A 123 4.33 -22.67 7.53
C LEU A 123 2.95 -23.20 7.87
N TYR A 124 1.92 -22.36 7.80
CA TYR A 124 0.54 -22.74 8.03
C TYR A 124 0.08 -23.83 7.05
N ILE A 125 0.24 -23.59 5.74
CA ILE A 125 -0.18 -24.52 4.69
C ILE A 125 0.60 -25.83 4.79
N SER A 126 1.91 -25.77 5.05
CA SER A 126 2.73 -26.96 5.22
C SER A 126 2.29 -27.84 6.40
N GLU A 127 1.81 -27.23 7.47
CA GLU A 127 1.30 -27.94 8.64
C GLU A 127 -0.06 -28.60 8.37
N ILE A 128 -0.98 -27.88 7.73
CA ILE A 128 -2.36 -28.35 7.53
C ILE A 128 -2.48 -29.29 6.32
N TYR A 129 -1.78 -28.98 5.23
CA TYR A 129 -1.98 -29.66 3.94
C TYR A 129 -0.75 -30.43 3.44
N GLY A 130 0.39 -30.31 4.13
CA GLY A 130 1.67 -30.84 3.65
C GLY A 130 2.41 -29.90 2.72
N ARG A 131 3.54 -30.37 2.17
CA ARG A 131 4.47 -29.53 1.39
C ARG A 131 4.41 -29.76 -0.12
N ASP A 132 3.52 -30.63 -0.57
CA ASP A 132 3.47 -31.03 -1.98
C ASP A 132 3.14 -29.84 -2.89
N GLY A 133 4.06 -29.57 -3.82
CA GLY A 133 3.93 -28.50 -4.81
C GLY A 133 4.19 -27.09 -4.28
N LEU A 134 4.64 -26.95 -3.03
CA LEU A 134 5.16 -25.67 -2.50
C LEU A 134 6.63 -25.52 -2.90
N GLN A 135 6.99 -24.28 -3.27
CA GLN A 135 8.36 -23.88 -3.62
C GLN A 135 8.95 -23.05 -2.49
N THR A 136 10.20 -23.30 -2.13
CA THR A 136 10.87 -22.65 -0.99
C THR A 136 11.87 -21.57 -1.42
N GLU A 137 12.26 -21.50 -2.69
CA GLU A 137 13.35 -20.68 -3.18
C GLU A 137 13.17 -19.17 -2.91
N ARG A 138 11.93 -18.74 -2.70
CA ARG A 138 11.59 -17.35 -2.40
C ARG A 138 10.87 -17.17 -1.06
N ILE A 139 10.83 -18.23 -0.26
CA ILE A 139 10.31 -18.20 1.12
C ILE A 139 11.51 -18.08 2.07
N ARG A 140 11.51 -17.07 2.92
CA ARG A 140 12.54 -16.93 3.96
C ARG A 140 12.22 -17.88 5.11
N MET A 141 12.99 -18.96 5.21
CA MET A 141 12.73 -19.99 6.20
C MET A 141 13.16 -19.58 7.62
N PRO A 142 12.48 -20.08 8.68
CA PRO A 142 12.77 -19.68 10.07
C PRO A 142 14.20 -19.95 10.55
N ASP A 143 14.89 -20.92 9.96
CA ASP A 143 16.27 -21.30 10.28
C ASP A 143 17.33 -20.57 9.45
N GLU A 144 16.91 -19.73 8.48
CA GLU A 144 17.83 -18.91 7.71
C GLU A 144 18.32 -17.70 8.51
N SER A 145 19.58 -17.34 8.30
CA SER A 145 20.15 -16.12 8.88
C SER A 145 19.51 -14.87 8.30
N VAL A 146 19.35 -13.85 9.15
CA VAL A 146 18.83 -12.55 8.74
C VAL A 146 19.97 -11.74 8.13
N ALA A 147 19.84 -11.37 6.85
CA ALA A 147 20.83 -10.53 6.20
C ALA A 147 20.68 -9.05 6.65
N GLU A 148 21.79 -8.35 6.86
CA GLU A 148 21.79 -6.94 7.22
C GLU A 148 21.03 -6.08 6.21
N ALA A 149 21.10 -6.40 4.92
CA ALA A 149 20.38 -5.72 3.84
C ALA A 149 18.86 -5.72 4.00
N GLU A 150 18.29 -6.58 4.87
CA GLU A 150 16.85 -6.62 5.13
C GLU A 150 16.40 -5.54 6.12
N TYR A 151 17.27 -5.16 7.07
CA TYR A 151 16.93 -4.25 8.18
C TYR A 151 17.83 -3.02 8.29
N ALA A 152 18.92 -2.94 7.53
CA ALA A 152 19.76 -1.74 7.51
C ALA A 152 18.92 -0.50 7.15
N TYR A 153 19.17 0.61 7.85
CA TYR A 153 18.51 1.88 7.58
C TYR A 153 18.89 2.38 6.18
N PRO A 154 17.94 2.52 5.25
CA PRO A 154 18.28 2.72 3.84
C PRO A 154 18.52 4.18 3.46
N PHE A 155 18.08 5.13 4.28
CA PHE A 155 18.19 6.55 3.95
C PHE A 155 19.58 7.10 4.27
N PRO A 156 20.18 7.91 3.39
CA PRO A 156 21.47 8.54 3.64
C PRO A 156 21.35 9.62 4.73
N ASP A 157 22.47 9.89 5.41
CA ASP A 157 22.54 10.94 6.43
C ASP A 157 22.53 12.36 5.84
N LYS A 158 22.85 12.50 4.56
CA LYS A 158 22.87 13.78 3.85
C LYS A 158 22.06 13.68 2.56
N PRO A 159 21.39 14.78 2.16
CA PRO A 159 20.70 14.84 0.87
C PRO A 159 21.64 14.53 -0.30
N PHE A 160 21.10 13.91 -1.32
CA PHE A 160 21.77 13.75 -2.61
C PHE A 160 21.92 15.12 -3.31
N GLU A 161 23.01 15.28 -4.06
CA GLU A 161 23.19 16.45 -4.93
C GLU A 161 22.18 16.40 -6.07
N THR A 162 21.36 17.44 -6.21
CA THR A 162 20.30 17.53 -7.23
C THR A 162 20.36 18.82 -8.06
N GLU A 163 21.38 19.67 -7.87
CA GLU A 163 21.49 20.97 -8.50
C GLU A 163 21.66 20.89 -10.03
N ASN A 164 22.29 19.82 -10.53
CA ASN A 164 22.55 19.59 -11.95
C ASN A 164 21.54 18.64 -12.62
N ILE A 165 20.41 18.39 -11.96
CA ILE A 165 19.39 17.48 -12.44
C ILE A 165 18.28 18.28 -13.13
N GLN A 166 17.62 17.67 -14.14
CA GLN A 166 16.46 18.26 -14.83
C GLN A 166 15.48 18.92 -13.86
N PRO A 167 14.85 20.03 -14.22
CA PRO A 167 13.88 20.70 -13.37
C PRO A 167 12.73 19.74 -13.01
N PRO A 168 12.06 19.99 -11.86
CA PRO A 168 10.89 19.21 -11.47
C PRO A 168 9.83 19.21 -12.58
N ARG A 169 9.08 18.12 -12.65
CA ARG A 169 7.94 18.04 -13.59
C ARG A 169 6.92 19.13 -13.28
N ASN A 170 6.34 19.68 -14.33
CA ASN A 170 5.18 20.57 -14.17
C ASN A 170 3.94 19.71 -13.85
N ILE A 171 3.44 19.84 -12.64
CA ILE A 171 2.24 19.15 -12.13
C ILE A 171 1.16 20.22 -11.97
N PRO A 172 -0.11 19.94 -12.30
CA PRO A 172 -1.19 20.90 -12.07
C PRO A 172 -1.29 21.33 -10.60
N ASP A 173 -1.47 22.60 -10.35
CA ASP A 173 -1.66 23.15 -8.99
C ASP A 173 -3.00 22.77 -8.38
N SER A 174 -3.97 22.33 -9.22
CA SER A 174 -5.30 21.90 -8.80
C SER A 174 -5.75 20.68 -9.57
N ALA A 175 -6.52 19.81 -8.89
CA ALA A 175 -7.09 18.60 -9.45
C ALA A 175 -8.62 18.64 -9.43
N TYR A 176 -9.26 17.87 -10.31
CA TYR A 176 -10.69 17.63 -10.23
C TYR A 176 -11.05 17.00 -8.90
N GLY A 177 -11.94 17.64 -8.15
CA GLY A 177 -12.47 17.14 -6.89
C GLY A 177 -13.63 16.19 -7.11
N LEU A 178 -13.63 15.06 -6.41
CA LEU A 178 -14.76 14.16 -6.41
C LEU A 178 -15.96 14.78 -5.68
N ASP A 179 -17.16 14.56 -6.20
CA ASP A 179 -18.40 15.07 -5.63
C ASP A 179 -18.73 14.33 -4.32
N PRO A 180 -18.77 15.03 -3.17
CA PRO A 180 -19.06 14.41 -1.87
C PRO A 180 -20.42 13.70 -1.81
N ASP A 181 -21.41 14.23 -2.50
CA ASP A 181 -22.78 13.69 -2.47
C ASP A 181 -22.90 12.31 -3.13
N LYS A 182 -21.92 11.93 -3.95
CA LYS A 182 -21.87 10.63 -4.62
C LYS A 182 -21.32 9.50 -3.75
N PHE A 183 -20.76 9.83 -2.56
CA PHE A 183 -20.21 8.83 -1.65
C PHE A 183 -21.26 8.21 -0.71
N ASP A 184 -22.37 8.88 -0.47
CA ASP A 184 -23.50 8.40 0.36
C ASP A 184 -23.07 7.85 1.74
N GLY A 185 -23.11 8.71 2.74
CA GLY A 185 -22.81 8.38 4.14
C GLY A 185 -21.34 8.45 4.53
N ASP A 186 -21.07 7.97 5.73
CA ASP A 186 -19.76 8.04 6.40
C ASP A 186 -19.12 6.66 6.51
N GLY A 187 -17.79 6.65 6.67
CA GLY A 187 -16.97 5.46 6.88
C GLY A 187 -16.20 5.04 5.64
N LEU A 188 -15.42 3.98 5.78
CA LEU A 188 -14.62 3.43 4.71
C LEU A 188 -15.31 2.19 4.13
N TYR A 189 -15.43 2.13 2.83
CA TYR A 189 -16.02 1.02 2.09
C TYR A 189 -15.08 0.52 1.01
N ALA A 190 -15.07 -0.78 0.81
CA ALA A 190 -14.29 -1.45 -0.21
C ALA A 190 -15.20 -2.24 -1.14
N TYR A 191 -14.90 -2.18 -2.43
CA TYR A 191 -15.58 -2.92 -3.50
C TYR A 191 -14.54 -3.81 -4.18
N HIS A 192 -14.79 -5.12 -4.15
CA HIS A 192 -13.87 -6.13 -4.65
C HIS A 192 -14.24 -6.50 -6.09
N LEU A 193 -13.32 -6.27 -7.02
CA LEU A 193 -13.49 -6.53 -8.42
C LEU A 193 -12.49 -7.58 -8.90
N HIS A 194 -12.95 -8.56 -9.65
CA HIS A 194 -12.08 -9.51 -10.33
C HIS A 194 -12.06 -9.23 -11.83
N ILE A 195 -10.86 -9.21 -12.40
CA ILE A 195 -10.63 -9.08 -13.85
C ILE A 195 -9.60 -10.13 -14.24
N SER A 196 -9.87 -10.94 -15.25
CA SER A 196 -8.89 -11.86 -15.81
C SER A 196 -7.62 -11.11 -16.26
N GLN A 197 -6.44 -11.54 -15.79
CA GLN A 197 -5.15 -10.98 -16.22
C GLN A 197 -5.01 -11.06 -17.76
N ARG A 198 -5.42 -12.18 -18.35
CA ARG A 198 -5.36 -12.39 -19.79
C ARG A 198 -6.25 -11.37 -20.53
N HIS A 199 -7.49 -11.17 -20.09
CA HIS A 199 -8.39 -10.20 -20.70
C HIS A 199 -7.85 -8.77 -20.55
N MET A 200 -7.46 -8.36 -19.34
CA MET A 200 -6.88 -7.04 -19.11
C MET A 200 -5.69 -6.79 -20.03
N MET A 201 -4.75 -7.73 -20.11
CA MET A 201 -3.55 -7.55 -20.92
C MET A 201 -3.86 -7.59 -22.42
N SER A 202 -4.84 -8.37 -22.87
CA SER A 202 -5.24 -8.40 -24.29
C SER A 202 -5.85 -7.08 -24.76
N MET A 203 -6.48 -6.31 -23.86
CA MET A 203 -7.06 -5.01 -24.17
C MET A 203 -6.11 -3.84 -23.91
N ALA A 204 -5.28 -3.92 -22.86
CA ALA A 204 -4.38 -2.85 -22.51
C ALA A 204 -3.13 -2.77 -23.42
N SER A 205 -2.51 -3.92 -23.75
CA SER A 205 -1.24 -3.93 -24.51
C SER A 205 -1.35 -3.36 -25.93
N PRO A 206 -2.37 -3.63 -26.72
CA PRO A 206 -2.53 -3.05 -28.07
C PRO A 206 -2.67 -1.52 -28.09
N VAL A 207 -3.12 -0.93 -26.98
CA VAL A 207 -3.34 0.52 -26.84
C VAL A 207 -2.23 1.19 -25.99
N ASP A 208 -1.04 0.67 -26.06
CA ASP A 208 0.14 1.15 -25.30
C ASP A 208 -0.12 1.27 -23.79
N GLY A 209 -0.98 0.43 -23.24
CA GLY A 209 -1.37 0.41 -21.84
C GLY A 209 -0.50 -0.52 -20.98
N SER A 210 -0.39 -0.16 -19.71
CA SER A 210 -0.01 -1.06 -18.61
C SER A 210 -1.25 -1.27 -17.73
N PRO A 211 -1.30 -2.28 -16.86
CA PRO A 211 -2.45 -2.42 -15.93
C PRO A 211 -2.79 -1.11 -15.22
N VAL A 212 -1.77 -0.40 -14.70
CA VAL A 212 -1.97 0.87 -13.99
C VAL A 212 -2.50 1.97 -14.91
N SER A 213 -1.81 2.25 -16.03
CA SER A 213 -2.24 3.33 -16.92
C SER A 213 -3.63 3.07 -17.51
N PHE A 214 -3.93 1.82 -17.84
CA PHE A 214 -5.22 1.44 -18.39
C PHE A 214 -6.35 1.64 -17.36
N LEU A 215 -6.17 1.21 -16.12
CA LEU A 215 -7.15 1.44 -15.05
C LEU A 215 -7.35 2.94 -14.78
N ILE A 216 -6.29 3.75 -14.83
CA ILE A 216 -6.39 5.21 -14.71
C ILE A 216 -7.22 5.78 -15.86
N VAL A 217 -7.01 5.32 -17.11
CA VAL A 217 -7.81 5.74 -18.26
C VAL A 217 -9.29 5.38 -18.08
N MET A 218 -9.58 4.16 -17.62
CA MET A 218 -10.96 3.73 -17.37
C MET A 218 -11.64 4.59 -16.30
N LEU A 219 -10.94 4.88 -15.19
CA LEU A 219 -11.51 5.75 -14.17
C LEU A 219 -11.63 7.21 -14.64
N TYR A 220 -10.66 7.73 -15.40
CA TYR A 220 -10.80 9.05 -16.04
C TYR A 220 -12.05 9.15 -16.93
N ARG A 221 -12.30 8.13 -17.75
CA ARG A 221 -13.50 8.07 -18.61
C ARG A 221 -14.77 7.96 -17.80
N ALA A 222 -14.76 7.20 -16.71
CA ALA A 222 -15.86 7.13 -15.75
C ALA A 222 -16.20 8.51 -15.17
N LEU A 223 -15.20 9.25 -14.71
CA LEU A 223 -15.37 10.61 -14.19
C LEU A 223 -15.93 11.56 -15.28
N CYS A 224 -15.41 11.47 -16.51
CA CYS A 224 -15.93 12.25 -17.63
C CYS A 224 -17.38 11.90 -18.00
N SER A 225 -17.83 10.65 -17.79
CA SER A 225 -19.22 10.26 -18.02
C SER A 225 -20.16 10.76 -16.92
N LEU A 226 -19.67 10.89 -15.70
CA LEU A 226 -20.41 11.41 -14.56
C LEU A 226 -20.48 12.94 -14.52
N ASP A 227 -19.49 13.61 -15.12
CA ASP A 227 -19.41 15.06 -15.20
C ASP A 227 -18.91 15.50 -16.59
N ALA A 228 -19.86 15.80 -17.47
CA ALA A 228 -19.55 16.29 -18.81
C ALA A 228 -18.87 17.68 -18.80
N SER A 229 -19.04 18.45 -17.72
CA SER A 229 -18.50 19.80 -17.55
C SER A 229 -17.11 19.82 -16.90
N LEU A 230 -16.49 18.66 -16.62
CA LEU A 230 -15.18 18.55 -15.98
C LEU A 230 -14.16 19.52 -16.61
N GLU A 231 -13.73 20.53 -15.85
CA GLU A 231 -12.85 21.62 -16.29
C GLU A 231 -11.43 21.53 -15.72
N LEU A 232 -11.25 20.80 -14.61
CA LEU A 232 -9.95 20.60 -13.98
C LEU A 232 -9.31 19.26 -14.42
N PRO A 233 -7.96 19.16 -14.39
CA PRO A 233 -7.29 17.90 -14.65
C PRO A 233 -7.68 16.82 -13.65
N VAL A 234 -7.90 15.60 -14.11
CA VAL A 234 -7.97 14.43 -13.25
C VAL A 234 -6.54 13.99 -12.94
N VAL A 235 -6.17 14.03 -11.66
CA VAL A 235 -4.83 13.69 -11.18
C VAL A 235 -4.89 12.39 -10.39
N ALA A 236 -4.15 11.39 -10.84
CA ALA A 236 -3.95 10.14 -10.12
C ALA A 236 -2.59 10.12 -9.42
N HIS A 237 -2.55 9.73 -8.16
CA HIS A 237 -1.31 9.43 -7.46
C HIS A 237 -0.98 7.94 -7.63
N VAL A 238 0.03 7.64 -8.45
CA VAL A 238 0.53 6.28 -8.67
C VAL A 238 1.60 5.96 -7.64
N GLN A 239 1.42 4.90 -6.87
CA GLN A 239 2.46 4.44 -5.95
C GLN A 239 3.65 3.86 -6.71
N HIS A 240 4.85 4.24 -6.30
CA HIS A 240 6.11 3.78 -6.88
C HIS A 240 7.18 3.59 -5.81
N GLN A 241 7.87 2.47 -5.85
CA GLN A 241 8.97 2.17 -4.93
C GLN A 241 10.31 2.68 -5.46
N TYR A 242 11.19 3.14 -4.56
CA TYR A 242 12.53 3.63 -4.92
C TYR A 242 13.68 2.81 -4.30
N ARG A 243 13.43 1.51 -4.02
CA ARG A 243 14.44 0.56 -3.48
C ARG A 243 15.70 0.47 -4.33
N GLN A 244 15.54 0.47 -5.64
CA GLN A 244 16.65 0.44 -6.60
C GLN A 244 17.57 1.66 -6.44
N THR A 245 16.98 2.85 -6.31
CA THR A 245 17.71 4.12 -6.11
C THR A 245 18.53 4.10 -4.83
N LEU A 246 17.99 3.55 -3.76
CA LEU A 246 18.66 3.40 -2.47
C LEU A 246 19.57 2.18 -2.38
N LYS A 247 19.65 1.35 -3.44
CA LYS A 247 20.39 0.07 -3.44
C LYS A 247 20.00 -0.86 -2.28
N ALA A 248 18.72 -0.82 -1.91
CA ALA A 248 18.14 -1.56 -0.78
C ALA A 248 17.00 -2.51 -1.24
N PRO A 249 17.24 -3.44 -2.19
CA PRO A 249 16.20 -4.27 -2.80
C PRO A 249 15.50 -5.20 -1.79
N PHE A 250 16.18 -5.57 -0.72
CA PHE A 250 15.66 -6.50 0.30
C PHE A 250 15.11 -5.81 1.54
N SER A 251 15.18 -4.49 1.61
CA SER A 251 14.76 -3.71 2.77
C SER A 251 13.29 -3.92 3.10
N HIS A 252 12.98 -4.13 4.38
CA HIS A 252 11.61 -4.17 4.89
C HIS A 252 10.97 -2.78 4.99
N HIS A 253 11.76 -1.72 5.02
CA HIS A 253 11.25 -0.37 5.22
C HIS A 253 10.23 0.06 4.15
N SER A 254 9.31 0.93 4.53
CA SER A 254 8.43 1.61 3.58
C SER A 254 9.25 2.56 2.70
N LEU A 255 9.41 2.20 1.43
CA LEU A 255 10.24 2.90 0.46
C LEU A 255 9.42 3.25 -0.78
N VAL A 256 8.27 3.89 -0.56
CA VAL A 256 7.33 4.30 -1.61
C VAL A 256 7.19 5.81 -1.68
N LYS A 257 6.87 6.29 -2.86
CA LYS A 257 6.46 7.67 -3.15
C LYS A 257 5.23 7.67 -4.04
N TYR A 258 4.59 8.80 -4.15
CA TYR A 258 3.54 9.03 -5.15
C TYR A 258 4.14 9.69 -6.39
N ILE A 259 3.77 9.15 -7.57
CA ILE A 259 4.00 9.80 -8.86
C ILE A 259 2.66 10.41 -9.27
N PRO A 260 2.49 11.74 -9.24
CA PRO A 260 1.31 12.36 -9.79
C PRO A 260 1.34 12.25 -11.31
N VAL A 261 0.28 11.67 -11.88
CA VAL A 261 0.02 11.63 -13.32
C VAL A 261 -1.36 12.22 -13.59
N PHE A 262 -1.57 12.83 -14.75
CA PHE A 262 -2.82 13.53 -15.00
C PHE A 262 -3.25 13.51 -16.46
N LEU A 263 -4.55 13.58 -16.65
CA LEU A 263 -5.21 13.84 -17.92
C LEU A 263 -5.99 15.16 -17.83
N PRO A 264 -5.67 16.15 -18.70
CA PRO A 264 -6.38 17.42 -18.72
C PRO A 264 -7.78 17.25 -19.34
N PRO A 265 -8.71 18.22 -19.15
CA PRO A 265 -10.06 18.17 -19.72
C PRO A 265 -10.10 17.91 -21.23
N ARG A 266 -9.17 18.49 -21.97
CA ARG A 266 -9.03 18.28 -23.43
C ARG A 266 -8.70 16.83 -23.83
N ALA A 267 -8.27 15.99 -22.90
CA ALA A 267 -8.01 14.58 -23.18
C ALA A 267 -9.30 13.76 -23.39
N LYS A 268 -10.49 14.31 -23.09
CA LYS A 268 -11.79 13.66 -23.35
C LYS A 268 -11.96 13.25 -24.83
N SER A 269 -11.44 14.07 -25.77
CA SER A 269 -11.54 13.83 -27.20
C SER A 269 -10.49 12.84 -27.75
N ARG A 270 -9.55 12.39 -26.91
CA ARG A 270 -8.53 11.43 -27.30
C ARG A 270 -9.03 10.00 -27.18
N ASP A 271 -8.50 9.12 -28.03
CA ASP A 271 -8.70 7.69 -27.89
C ASP A 271 -7.96 7.09 -26.67
N ILE A 272 -8.20 5.82 -26.40
CA ILE A 272 -7.60 5.11 -25.26
C ILE A 272 -6.09 5.01 -25.38
N GLU A 273 -5.58 4.76 -26.59
CA GLU A 273 -4.14 4.66 -26.86
C GLU A 273 -3.41 5.97 -26.54
N GLN A 274 -3.90 7.09 -27.06
CA GLN A 274 -3.33 8.40 -26.80
C GLN A 274 -3.33 8.76 -25.31
N GLN A 275 -4.40 8.40 -24.60
CA GLN A 275 -4.51 8.61 -23.15
C GLN A 275 -3.48 7.75 -22.39
N ASN A 276 -3.35 6.48 -22.74
CA ASN A 276 -2.37 5.56 -22.14
C ASN A 276 -0.93 6.01 -22.40
N THR A 277 -0.60 6.35 -23.63
CA THR A 277 0.76 6.82 -24.00
C THR A 277 1.18 8.03 -23.15
N VAL A 278 0.27 9.00 -22.96
CA VAL A 278 0.53 10.17 -22.12
C VAL A 278 0.77 9.75 -20.66
N LEU A 279 -0.06 8.90 -20.10
CA LEU A 279 0.08 8.46 -18.69
C LEU A 279 1.35 7.62 -18.50
N ARG A 280 1.64 6.69 -19.41
CA ARG A 280 2.87 5.89 -19.34
C ARG A 280 4.12 6.76 -19.40
N GLY A 281 4.16 7.75 -20.30
CA GLY A 281 5.24 8.73 -20.36
C GLY A 281 5.43 9.47 -19.03
N GLN A 282 4.33 9.88 -18.39
CA GLN A 282 4.39 10.54 -17.09
C GLN A 282 4.87 9.60 -15.98
N ILE A 283 4.45 8.32 -15.98
CA ILE A 283 4.91 7.31 -15.01
C ILE A 283 6.42 7.07 -15.19
N ILE A 284 6.90 6.89 -16.41
CA ILE A 284 8.32 6.65 -16.72
C ILE A 284 9.17 7.82 -16.20
N ILE A 285 8.82 9.05 -16.57
CA ILE A 285 9.56 10.25 -16.14
C ILE A 285 9.46 10.41 -14.61
N GLY A 286 8.27 10.15 -14.02
CA GLY A 286 8.07 10.25 -12.58
C GLY A 286 8.80 9.18 -11.77
N SER A 287 9.19 8.06 -12.39
CA SER A 287 9.94 6.95 -11.77
C SER A 287 11.44 7.01 -12.02
N ASP A 288 11.94 8.00 -12.76
CA ASP A 288 13.35 8.13 -13.08
C ASP A 288 14.23 8.49 -11.86
N LEU A 289 15.55 8.39 -12.04
CA LEU A 289 16.51 8.66 -10.96
C LEU A 289 16.39 10.09 -10.40
N PRO A 290 16.31 11.16 -11.20
CA PRO A 290 16.13 12.53 -10.69
C PRO A 290 14.93 12.68 -9.77
N GLU A 291 13.77 12.19 -10.14
CA GLU A 291 12.54 12.29 -9.36
C GLU A 291 12.60 11.42 -8.08
N ASN A 292 13.29 10.28 -8.14
CA ASN A 292 13.52 9.45 -6.96
C ASN A 292 14.45 10.16 -5.97
N LEU A 293 15.55 10.75 -6.41
CA LEU A 293 16.48 11.49 -5.55
C LEU A 293 15.79 12.68 -4.87
N ARG A 294 14.96 13.44 -5.61
CA ARG A 294 14.18 14.53 -5.03
C ARG A 294 13.18 14.03 -3.97
N ALA A 295 12.52 12.92 -4.23
CA ALA A 295 11.57 12.35 -3.27
C ALA A 295 12.29 11.90 -1.98
N ILE A 296 13.44 11.25 -2.09
CA ILE A 296 14.27 10.85 -0.96
C ILE A 296 14.75 12.09 -0.19
N ASN A 297 15.28 13.10 -0.88
CA ASN A 297 15.73 14.35 -0.25
C ASN A 297 14.59 15.05 0.51
N ARG A 298 13.38 15.05 -0.04
CA ARG A 298 12.22 15.59 0.67
C ARG A 298 11.96 14.87 1.99
N ILE A 299 11.98 13.53 1.99
CA ILE A 299 11.64 12.76 3.19
C ILE A 299 12.71 12.89 4.29
N ILE A 300 14.00 12.88 3.93
CA ILE A 300 15.08 13.05 4.91
C ILE A 300 15.19 14.49 5.40
N GLY A 301 14.77 15.46 4.58
CA GLY A 301 14.76 16.88 4.93
C GLY A 301 13.60 17.33 5.81
N VAL A 302 12.56 16.49 5.99
CA VAL A 302 11.37 16.83 6.80
C VAL A 302 11.73 16.97 8.27
N LEU A 303 12.52 16.02 8.81
CA LEU A 303 12.87 16.05 10.22
C LEU A 303 13.94 17.10 10.47
N PRO A 304 13.70 18.03 11.40
CA PRO A 304 14.71 19.01 11.79
C PRO A 304 16.03 18.31 12.17
N GLN A 305 17.12 18.72 11.53
CA GLN A 305 18.46 18.12 11.73
C GLN A 305 19.17 18.63 13.00
N ASN A 306 18.65 19.69 13.63
CA ASN A 306 19.26 20.22 14.85
C ASN A 306 18.94 19.29 16.04
N ALA A 307 19.93 19.07 16.89
CA ALA A 307 19.80 18.25 18.10
C ALA A 307 18.78 18.82 19.11
N GLU A 308 18.46 20.11 19.01
CA GLU A 308 17.55 20.83 19.92
C GLU A 308 16.08 20.66 19.56
N ALA A 309 15.76 20.25 18.31
CA ALA A 309 14.37 20.08 17.91
C ALA A 309 13.66 19.03 18.79
N SER A 310 12.54 19.45 19.38
CA SER A 310 11.76 18.58 20.26
C SER A 310 11.11 17.42 19.47
N LEU A 311 10.74 16.36 20.17
CA LEU A 311 9.98 15.27 19.56
C LEU A 311 8.64 15.77 19.00
N ALA A 312 8.00 16.74 19.67
CA ALA A 312 6.75 17.34 19.20
C ALA A 312 6.92 18.06 17.86
N ASP A 313 8.03 18.83 17.69
CA ASP A 313 8.30 19.53 16.41
C ASP A 313 8.55 18.53 15.28
N LYS A 314 9.28 17.45 15.53
CA LYS A 314 9.52 16.39 14.55
C LYS A 314 8.22 15.70 14.12
N LYS A 315 7.34 15.42 15.08
CA LYS A 315 6.00 14.86 14.82
C LYS A 315 5.17 15.82 13.97
N ALA A 316 5.11 17.09 14.35
CA ALA A 316 4.36 18.12 13.63
C ALA A 316 4.86 18.29 12.18
N ALA A 317 6.18 18.37 11.98
CA ALA A 317 6.78 18.48 10.66
C ALA A 317 6.44 17.28 9.77
N MET A 318 6.52 16.06 10.32
CA MET A 318 6.20 14.86 9.55
C MET A 318 4.71 14.77 9.20
N ARG A 319 3.79 15.09 10.12
CA ARG A 319 2.36 15.14 9.84
C ARG A 319 2.03 16.12 8.73
N GLN A 320 2.63 17.31 8.78
CA GLN A 320 2.45 18.30 7.71
C GLN A 320 2.97 17.78 6.36
N HIS A 321 4.11 17.07 6.36
CA HIS A 321 4.64 16.46 5.15
C HIS A 321 3.68 15.41 4.57
N ILE A 322 3.17 14.51 5.42
CA ILE A 322 2.22 13.48 5.00
C ILE A 322 0.93 14.12 4.46
N ALA A 323 0.36 15.10 5.17
CA ALA A 323 -0.84 15.81 4.71
C ALA A 323 -0.65 16.41 3.31
N ARG A 324 0.47 17.12 3.09
CA ARG A 324 0.79 17.70 1.77
C ARG A 324 1.01 16.65 0.68
N SER A 325 1.49 15.47 1.03
CA SER A 325 1.78 14.42 0.04
C SER A 325 0.53 13.80 -0.58
N ILE A 326 -0.62 13.94 0.09
CA ILE A 326 -1.91 13.43 -0.39
C ILE A 326 -2.81 14.50 -1.00
N GLU A 327 -2.42 15.78 -0.92
CA GLU A 327 -3.14 16.89 -1.54
C GLU A 327 -3.00 16.90 -3.07
N GLY A 328 -3.92 17.61 -3.73
CA GLY A 328 -3.82 17.88 -5.18
C GLY A 328 -4.06 16.68 -6.09
N LYS A 329 -4.74 15.63 -5.59
CA LYS A 329 -5.13 14.48 -6.39
C LYS A 329 -6.65 14.29 -6.47
N THR A 330 -7.10 13.60 -7.50
CA THR A 330 -8.48 13.10 -7.63
C THR A 330 -8.63 11.74 -6.97
N PHE A 331 -7.66 10.82 -7.19
CA PHE A 331 -7.64 9.48 -6.60
C PHE A 331 -6.22 8.91 -6.49
N GLY A 332 -6.08 7.82 -5.75
CA GLY A 332 -4.84 7.05 -5.66
C GLY A 332 -4.95 5.68 -6.31
N ILE A 333 -3.83 5.17 -6.83
CA ILE A 333 -3.73 3.81 -7.36
C ILE A 333 -2.39 3.17 -7.02
N SER A 334 -2.45 1.91 -6.59
CA SER A 334 -1.29 1.09 -6.30
C SER A 334 -1.39 -0.24 -7.03
N TYR A 335 -0.25 -0.73 -7.48
CA TYR A 335 -0.10 -2.06 -8.04
C TYR A 335 1.25 -2.63 -7.65
N VAL A 336 1.25 -3.65 -6.84
CA VAL A 336 2.48 -4.29 -6.34
C VAL A 336 3.20 -5.16 -7.40
N GLY A 337 2.63 -5.28 -8.60
CA GLY A 337 3.15 -6.13 -9.65
C GLY A 337 2.61 -7.57 -9.56
N LYS A 338 3.07 -8.42 -10.49
CA LYS A 338 2.73 -9.85 -10.45
C LYS A 338 3.44 -10.50 -9.27
N MET A 339 2.66 -11.04 -8.33
CA MET A 339 3.18 -11.75 -7.17
C MET A 339 3.55 -13.19 -7.55
N ASP A 340 4.72 -13.63 -7.08
CA ASP A 340 5.08 -15.04 -7.10
C ASP A 340 4.64 -15.68 -5.79
N TRP A 341 3.61 -16.50 -5.87
CA TRP A 341 2.99 -17.14 -4.71
C TRP A 341 3.69 -18.43 -4.26
N CYS A 342 4.72 -18.89 -4.97
CA CYS A 342 5.49 -20.10 -4.60
C CYS A 342 4.61 -21.35 -4.43
N GLY A 343 3.50 -21.45 -5.17
CA GLY A 343 2.51 -22.53 -5.07
C GLY A 343 1.49 -22.38 -3.94
N LEU A 344 1.57 -21.31 -3.13
CA LEU A 344 0.61 -21.01 -2.05
C LEU A 344 -0.78 -20.65 -2.58
N ASP A 345 -0.86 -20.08 -3.79
CA ASP A 345 -2.10 -19.68 -4.49
C ASP A 345 -3.08 -20.84 -4.72
N ARG A 346 -2.63 -22.10 -4.64
CA ARG A 346 -3.51 -23.27 -4.67
C ARG A 346 -4.46 -23.34 -3.49
N TYR A 347 -4.07 -22.76 -2.35
CA TYR A 347 -4.79 -22.79 -1.08
C TYR A 347 -5.46 -21.45 -0.77
N VAL A 348 -5.12 -20.40 -1.51
CA VAL A 348 -5.67 -19.05 -1.39
C VAL A 348 -6.73 -18.87 -2.45
N GLU A 349 -7.89 -18.36 -2.06
CA GLU A 349 -8.98 -18.00 -2.95
C GLU A 349 -8.86 -16.56 -3.42
N ASP A 350 -8.57 -15.65 -2.48
CA ASP A 350 -8.49 -14.22 -2.75
C ASP A 350 -7.55 -13.49 -1.79
N ILE A 351 -7.17 -12.27 -2.18
CA ILE A 351 -6.34 -11.39 -1.36
C ILE A 351 -6.74 -9.93 -1.57
N HIS A 352 -6.90 -9.21 -0.47
CA HIS A 352 -7.23 -7.79 -0.46
C HIS A 352 -6.32 -6.99 0.46
N VAL A 353 -6.00 -5.78 0.05
CA VAL A 353 -5.28 -4.80 0.89
C VAL A 353 -6.20 -3.63 1.13
N TYR A 354 -6.36 -3.25 2.40
CA TYR A 354 -7.14 -2.11 2.84
C TYR A 354 -6.19 -1.05 3.38
N ILE A 355 -6.32 0.13 2.82
CA ILE A 355 -5.62 1.33 3.27
C ILE A 355 -6.63 2.46 3.43
N GLY A 356 -6.22 3.55 4.04
CA GLY A 356 -7.05 4.73 4.20
C GLY A 356 -6.22 5.99 4.13
N GLU A 357 -6.90 7.10 3.89
CA GLU A 357 -6.31 8.42 3.96
C GLU A 357 -7.17 9.29 4.87
N ASN A 358 -6.55 9.78 5.91
CA ASN A 358 -7.22 10.67 6.84
C ASN A 358 -7.43 12.05 6.24
N HIS A 359 -8.47 12.72 6.72
CA HIS A 359 -8.88 14.07 6.34
C HIS A 359 -9.40 14.25 4.91
N THR A 360 -9.44 13.22 4.09
CA THR A 360 -10.12 13.30 2.80
C THR A 360 -11.55 12.78 2.95
N LYS A 361 -12.52 13.69 3.05
CA LYS A 361 -13.94 13.33 3.02
C LYS A 361 -14.36 12.60 1.74
N ASN A 362 -13.51 12.64 0.71
CA ASN A 362 -13.80 12.15 -0.64
C ASN A 362 -12.65 11.25 -1.11
N MET A 363 -12.29 10.26 -0.30
CA MET A 363 -11.23 9.30 -0.65
C MET A 363 -11.73 8.35 -1.75
N LEU A 364 -10.88 8.15 -2.76
CA LEU A 364 -11.00 7.08 -3.74
C LEU A 364 -9.62 6.50 -4.01
N LEU A 365 -9.43 5.24 -3.66
CA LEU A 365 -8.17 4.51 -3.81
C LEU A 365 -8.39 3.19 -4.52
N ILE A 366 -7.44 2.78 -5.33
CA ILE A 366 -7.44 1.50 -6.01
C ILE A 366 -6.17 0.74 -5.64
N GLU A 367 -6.32 -0.41 -5.00
CA GLU A 367 -5.25 -1.39 -4.80
C GLU A 367 -5.44 -2.55 -5.77
N VAL A 368 -4.37 -2.90 -6.48
CA VAL A 368 -4.37 -3.97 -7.47
C VAL A 368 -3.40 -5.05 -7.04
N MET A 369 -3.93 -6.25 -6.83
CA MET A 369 -3.16 -7.45 -6.51
C MET A 369 -3.30 -8.48 -7.62
N THR A 370 -2.55 -9.57 -7.54
CA THR A 370 -2.72 -10.72 -8.44
C THR A 370 -2.77 -12.01 -7.64
N ILE A 371 -3.79 -12.82 -7.90
CA ILE A 371 -3.92 -14.17 -7.38
C ILE A 371 -4.39 -15.12 -8.49
N GLY A 372 -3.73 -16.26 -8.64
CA GLY A 372 -4.03 -17.17 -9.74
C GLY A 372 -3.96 -16.46 -11.10
N GLU A 373 -5.06 -16.49 -11.86
CA GLU A 373 -5.17 -15.85 -13.17
C GLU A 373 -5.89 -14.48 -13.14
N ASN A 374 -6.21 -13.97 -11.96
CA ASN A 374 -6.98 -12.74 -11.80
C ASN A 374 -6.14 -11.58 -11.29
N PHE A 375 -6.49 -10.36 -11.76
CA PHE A 375 -6.31 -9.15 -10.98
C PHE A 375 -7.46 -9.07 -9.98
N THR A 376 -7.10 -8.94 -8.71
CA THR A 376 -7.99 -8.56 -7.63
C THR A 376 -7.84 -7.07 -7.43
N ILE A 377 -8.91 -6.33 -7.70
CA ILE A 377 -8.94 -4.88 -7.55
C ILE A 377 -9.79 -4.54 -6.34
N ASN A 378 -9.18 -3.88 -5.37
CA ASN A 378 -9.87 -3.35 -4.22
C ASN A 378 -10.08 -1.84 -4.43
N LEU A 379 -11.29 -1.44 -4.77
CA LEU A 379 -11.67 -0.03 -4.89
C LEU A 379 -12.21 0.42 -3.53
N MET A 380 -11.46 1.31 -2.88
CA MET A 380 -11.76 1.81 -1.54
C MET A 380 -12.20 3.27 -1.61
N GLN A 381 -13.24 3.61 -0.87
CA GLN A 381 -13.78 4.97 -0.86
C GLN A 381 -14.36 5.37 0.50
N SER A 382 -14.55 6.67 0.67
CA SER A 382 -15.39 7.21 1.74
C SER A 382 -16.86 6.98 1.39
N GLY A 383 -17.66 6.47 2.35
CA GLY A 383 -19.10 6.25 2.15
C GLY A 383 -19.44 5.06 1.23
N ARG A 384 -20.73 4.72 1.23
CA ARG A 384 -21.29 3.50 0.58
C ARG A 384 -21.77 3.71 -0.85
N GLY A 385 -21.79 4.95 -1.35
CA GLY A 385 -22.35 5.25 -2.67
C GLY A 385 -21.62 4.55 -3.81
N ARG A 386 -22.35 3.87 -4.71
CA ARG A 386 -21.77 3.06 -5.78
C ARG A 386 -21.49 3.84 -7.08
N THR A 387 -21.76 5.14 -7.10
CA THR A 387 -21.69 5.94 -8.34
C THR A 387 -20.35 5.82 -9.06
N TYR A 388 -19.23 5.91 -8.33
CA TYR A 388 -17.90 5.81 -8.93
C TYR A 388 -17.54 4.38 -9.33
N VAL A 389 -17.91 3.40 -8.52
CA VAL A 389 -17.68 1.98 -8.79
C VAL A 389 -18.46 1.54 -10.04
N ASP A 390 -19.75 1.89 -10.11
CA ASP A 390 -20.62 1.51 -11.22
C ASP A 390 -20.16 2.18 -12.53
N ALA A 391 -19.82 3.46 -12.51
CA ALA A 391 -19.26 4.14 -13.65
C ALA A 391 -17.92 3.54 -14.11
N PHE A 392 -17.04 3.19 -13.18
CA PHE A 392 -15.76 2.55 -13.48
C PHE A 392 -15.94 1.16 -14.10
N THR A 393 -16.79 0.33 -13.51
CA THR A 393 -17.08 -1.01 -14.04
C THR A 393 -17.76 -0.94 -15.42
N GLU A 394 -18.59 0.07 -15.67
CA GLU A 394 -19.19 0.28 -16.98
C GLU A 394 -18.13 0.65 -18.04
N GLN A 395 -17.15 1.50 -17.72
CA GLN A 395 -16.07 1.81 -18.66
C GLN A 395 -15.20 0.59 -18.97
N LEU A 396 -14.99 -0.31 -18.01
CA LEU A 396 -14.30 -1.57 -18.26
C LEU A 396 -15.11 -2.46 -19.22
N ARG A 397 -16.42 -2.57 -19.04
CA ARG A 397 -17.30 -3.33 -19.94
C ARG A 397 -17.34 -2.73 -21.36
N LEU A 398 -17.40 -1.40 -21.47
CA LEU A 398 -17.33 -0.71 -22.76
C LEU A 398 -15.99 -0.89 -23.47
N ALA A 399 -14.93 -1.22 -22.73
CA ALA A 399 -13.63 -1.60 -23.25
C ALA A 399 -13.46 -3.14 -23.42
N ASP A 400 -14.57 -3.88 -23.51
CA ASP A 400 -14.60 -5.35 -23.66
C ASP A 400 -13.85 -6.12 -22.56
N ILE A 401 -13.79 -5.56 -21.35
CA ILE A 401 -13.20 -6.24 -20.19
C ILE A 401 -14.31 -6.74 -19.28
N PRO A 402 -14.50 -8.07 -19.20
CA PRO A 402 -15.40 -8.66 -18.21
C PRO A 402 -14.89 -8.35 -16.79
N VAL A 403 -15.73 -7.72 -16.01
CA VAL A 403 -15.46 -7.40 -14.61
C VAL A 403 -16.54 -7.98 -13.72
N ALA A 404 -16.17 -8.69 -12.69
CA ALA A 404 -17.06 -9.20 -11.66
C ALA A 404 -16.90 -8.39 -10.38
N LEU A 405 -17.99 -7.83 -9.86
CA LEU A 405 -18.04 -7.32 -8.48
C LEU A 405 -18.34 -8.52 -7.59
N VAL A 406 -17.35 -8.94 -6.80
CA VAL A 406 -17.41 -10.16 -5.98
C VAL A 406 -17.68 -9.89 -4.50
N GLY A 407 -17.52 -8.64 -4.06
CA GLY A 407 -17.78 -8.26 -2.68
C GLY A 407 -17.94 -6.75 -2.50
N GLU A 408 -18.63 -6.40 -1.42
CA GLU A 408 -18.78 -5.04 -0.90
C GLU A 408 -18.74 -5.13 0.62
N GLU A 409 -17.90 -4.34 1.27
CA GLU A 409 -17.85 -4.33 2.73
C GLU A 409 -17.49 -2.96 3.30
N ARG A 410 -17.95 -2.71 4.54
CA ARG A 410 -17.44 -1.63 5.36
C ARG A 410 -16.21 -2.13 6.09
N TYR A 411 -15.12 -1.35 6.07
CA TYR A 411 -13.91 -1.71 6.77
C TYR A 411 -13.43 -0.58 7.69
N ALA A 412 -12.52 -0.92 8.59
CA ALA A 412 -11.82 0.02 9.44
C ALA A 412 -10.34 -0.38 9.57
N LEU A 413 -9.52 0.57 9.95
CA LEU A 413 -8.08 0.42 10.10
C LEU A 413 -7.65 0.68 11.53
N CYS A 414 -6.59 0.01 11.94
CA CYS A 414 -6.01 0.15 13.27
C CYS A 414 -5.27 1.48 13.42
N ASP A 415 -5.40 2.10 14.59
CA ASP A 415 -4.54 3.23 14.95
C ASP A 415 -3.13 2.76 15.28
N THR A 416 -2.15 3.64 15.05
CA THR A 416 -0.76 3.43 15.49
C THR A 416 -0.38 4.46 16.54
N ILE A 417 0.09 4.02 17.68
CA ILE A 417 0.61 4.92 18.73
C ILE A 417 2.12 4.85 18.84
N ILE A 418 2.72 6.00 19.11
CA ILE A 418 4.14 6.17 19.42
C ILE A 418 4.29 7.03 20.65
N PRO A 419 5.39 6.90 21.43
CA PRO A 419 5.64 7.71 22.62
C PRO A 419 5.58 9.21 22.35
N ASN A 420 5.13 9.97 23.36
CA ASN A 420 5.12 11.43 23.36
C ASN A 420 6.44 12.01 23.87
#